data_0123accb968c86dc2c02f9e7fa0b2387
#
_entry.id   0123accb968c86dc2c02f9e7fa0b2387
#
_cell.length_a   1.000
_cell.length_b   1.000
_cell.length_c   1.000
_cell.angle_alpha   90.00
_cell.angle_beta   90.00
_cell.angle_gamma   90.00
#
_symmetry.space_group_name_H-M   'P 1'
#
loop_
_entity.id
_entity.type
_entity.pdbx_description
1 polymer ?
#
loop_
_entity_poly.entity_id
_entity_poly.type
_entity_poly.pdbx_seq_one_letter_code
_entity_poly.pdbx_strand_id
1 'polypeptide(L)'
;ATMDSTHGYDVTNPNEIDPAIGGREGFDRMSAALKQAGMGLILDIVPNHMSTSLENTWWRDVIEYGQQSRYFRYFDIDGSRPLTLPFLGDTFEAELEKGAITLKRDPVTNKAALIYYDTAYPLNPGTFSEDKSLAELHEAQSWRLMSWREAPKQLSWRRFFEITGLVGVRVEDDAVFDDTHRLILELVHAGVVDGLRIDHIDGLADPLGYLQRLRQATGPDCYITVEKILAKGEQLPAEWPVSGTTGYEFIASLAEVLVDDDNLSRLEK
;
A
#
# COMPACT_ATOMS: atom_id res chain seq x y z
N ALA A 1 5.84 7.42 1.98
CA ALA A 1 6.22 6.64 0.78
C ALA A 1 7.63 6.07 0.95
N THR A 2 8.05 5.16 0.03
CA THR A 2 9.46 4.74 -0.02
C THR A 2 10.37 5.92 -0.39
N MET A 3 11.65 5.84 -0.02
CA MET A 3 12.61 6.95 -0.22
C MET A 3 12.69 7.42 -1.68
N ASP A 4 12.61 6.49 -2.64
CA ASP A 4 12.72 6.77 -4.08
C ASP A 4 11.35 6.82 -4.78
N SER A 5 10.25 6.96 -4.04
CA SER A 5 8.92 7.00 -4.61
C SER A 5 8.72 8.22 -5.52
N THR A 6 8.22 7.98 -6.72
CA THR A 6 7.89 9.04 -7.69
C THR A 6 6.40 9.40 -7.71
N HIS A 7 5.56 8.66 -6.96
CA HIS A 7 4.09 8.80 -6.97
C HIS A 7 3.46 8.89 -5.57
N GLY A 8 4.10 8.38 -4.52
CA GLY A 8 3.63 8.46 -3.13
C GLY A 8 2.64 7.38 -2.68
N TYR A 9 2.16 6.49 -3.58
CA TYR A 9 1.17 5.44 -3.25
C TYR A 9 1.77 4.20 -2.58
N ASP A 10 3.09 4.10 -2.49
CA ASP A 10 3.85 3.05 -1.83
C ASP A 10 4.15 3.40 -0.36
N VAL A 11 3.09 3.58 0.40
CA VAL A 11 3.15 4.04 1.80
C VAL A 11 3.97 3.07 2.66
N THR A 12 4.95 3.60 3.40
CA THR A 12 5.78 2.85 4.36
C THR A 12 5.37 3.10 5.81
N ASN A 13 4.84 4.30 6.12
CA ASN A 13 4.32 4.67 7.42
C ASN A 13 3.12 5.61 7.27
N PRO A 14 1.88 5.17 7.55
CA PRO A 14 0.69 6.00 7.41
C PRO A 14 0.55 7.07 8.51
N ASN A 15 1.39 7.00 9.53
CA ASN A 15 1.36 7.87 10.71
C ASN A 15 2.46 8.94 10.73
N GLU A 16 3.07 9.20 9.58
CA GLU A 16 4.14 10.18 9.46
C GLU A 16 3.97 10.98 8.15
N ILE A 17 4.18 12.28 8.23
CA ILE A 17 4.34 13.12 7.04
C ILE A 17 5.80 13.03 6.62
N ASP A 18 6.03 12.67 5.38
CA ASP A 18 7.36 12.34 4.85
C ASP A 18 8.35 13.50 5.09
N PRO A 19 9.45 13.26 5.84
CA PRO A 19 10.47 14.28 6.10
C PRO A 19 11.12 14.79 4.80
N ALA A 20 11.21 13.98 3.74
CA ALA A 20 11.83 14.38 2.47
C ALA A 20 11.07 15.51 1.76
N ILE A 21 9.76 15.64 2.01
CA ILE A 21 8.92 16.73 1.45
C ILE A 21 8.60 17.82 2.47
N GLY A 22 9.31 17.84 3.62
CA GLY A 22 9.20 18.88 4.63
C GLY A 22 8.61 18.47 5.96
N GLY A 23 8.17 17.21 6.11
CA GLY A 23 7.64 16.66 7.36
C GLY A 23 6.45 17.45 7.91
N ARG A 24 6.15 17.24 9.19
CA ARG A 24 5.02 17.89 9.88
C ARG A 24 5.12 19.43 9.84
N GLU A 25 6.29 19.99 10.08
CA GLU A 25 6.47 21.45 10.08
C GLU A 25 6.22 22.07 8.71
N GLY A 26 6.71 21.42 7.62
CA GLY A 26 6.48 21.87 6.24
C GLY A 26 4.99 21.82 5.88
N PHE A 27 4.32 20.74 6.28
CA PHE A 27 2.88 20.56 6.08
C PHE A 27 2.07 21.63 6.82
N ASP A 28 2.38 21.90 8.09
CA ASP A 28 1.66 22.90 8.88
C ASP A 28 1.82 24.31 8.29
N ARG A 29 3.03 24.69 7.81
CA ARG A 29 3.25 25.95 7.10
C ARG A 29 2.45 26.06 5.79
N MET A 30 2.44 24.98 5.00
CA MET A 30 1.68 24.92 3.75
C MET A 30 0.17 25.07 4.03
N SER A 31 -0.37 24.30 4.98
CA SER A 31 -1.78 24.37 5.34
C SER A 31 -2.20 25.76 5.84
N ALA A 32 -1.37 26.40 6.66
CA ALA A 32 -1.63 27.76 7.12
C ALA A 32 -1.67 28.77 5.96
N ALA A 33 -0.76 28.63 4.98
CA ALA A 33 -0.73 29.49 3.80
C ALA A 33 -1.98 29.28 2.90
N LEU A 34 -2.39 28.01 2.70
CA LEU A 34 -3.62 27.69 1.96
C LEU A 34 -4.85 28.33 2.61
N LYS A 35 -4.99 28.21 3.92
CA LYS A 35 -6.10 28.84 4.66
C LYS A 35 -6.10 30.36 4.57
N GLN A 36 -4.95 31.01 4.65
CA GLN A 36 -4.83 32.46 4.44
C GLN A 36 -5.26 32.89 3.04
N ALA A 37 -5.05 32.03 2.04
CA ALA A 37 -5.48 32.23 0.66
C ALA A 37 -6.97 31.85 0.42
N GLY A 38 -7.71 31.40 1.44
CA GLY A 38 -9.09 30.94 1.30
C GLY A 38 -9.22 29.61 0.56
N MET A 39 -8.16 28.79 0.56
CA MET A 39 -8.12 27.48 -0.10
C MET A 39 -8.28 26.35 0.92
N GLY A 40 -9.06 25.33 0.55
CA GLY A 40 -9.13 24.08 1.28
C GLY A 40 -8.05 23.09 0.86
N LEU A 41 -7.84 22.06 1.68
CA LEU A 41 -6.89 20.96 1.44
C LEU A 41 -7.61 19.62 1.43
N ILE A 42 -7.47 18.88 0.33
CA ILE A 42 -7.91 17.49 0.21
C ILE A 42 -6.68 16.59 0.24
N LEU A 43 -6.65 15.62 1.15
CA LEU A 43 -5.62 14.59 1.19
C LEU A 43 -6.03 13.38 0.34
N ASP A 44 -5.08 12.91 -0.47
CA ASP A 44 -5.17 11.63 -1.15
C ASP A 44 -4.63 10.53 -0.22
N ILE A 45 -5.45 9.54 0.12
CA ILE A 45 -5.12 8.47 1.06
C ILE A 45 -5.29 7.10 0.42
N VAL A 46 -4.46 6.14 0.83
CA VAL A 46 -4.36 4.80 0.25
C VAL A 46 -4.70 3.73 1.29
N PRO A 47 -5.99 3.40 1.50
CA PRO A 47 -6.36 2.39 2.49
C PRO A 47 -6.11 0.96 2.02
N ASN A 48 -6.05 0.70 0.71
CA ASN A 48 -6.04 -0.64 0.13
C ASN A 48 -4.71 -1.38 0.28
N HIS A 49 -3.58 -0.68 0.27
CA HIS A 49 -2.26 -1.31 0.23
C HIS A 49 -1.16 -0.46 0.87
N MET A 50 -0.04 -1.10 1.18
CA MET A 50 1.20 -0.47 1.62
C MET A 50 2.39 -1.08 0.88
N SER A 51 3.56 -0.43 0.97
CA SER A 51 4.80 -0.92 0.38
C SER A 51 5.27 -2.23 1.01
N THR A 52 5.82 -3.13 0.18
CA THR A 52 6.59 -4.32 0.61
C THR A 52 8.08 -4.03 0.80
N SER A 53 8.52 -2.77 0.64
CA SER A 53 9.87 -2.36 1.03
C SER A 53 10.11 -2.58 2.52
N LEU A 54 11.33 -2.94 2.89
CA LEU A 54 11.73 -3.08 4.30
C LEU A 54 11.83 -1.73 5.05
N GLU A 55 11.65 -0.61 4.36
CA GLU A 55 11.38 0.69 4.97
C GLU A 55 10.02 0.71 5.69
N ASN A 56 9.05 -0.10 5.23
CA ASN A 56 7.81 -0.35 5.96
C ASN A 56 8.10 -1.22 7.18
N THR A 57 8.20 -0.60 8.34
CA THR A 57 8.55 -1.27 9.59
C THR A 57 7.53 -2.32 10.02
N TRP A 58 6.25 -2.18 9.64
CA TRP A 58 5.20 -3.17 9.90
C TRP A 58 5.40 -4.42 9.05
N TRP A 59 5.70 -4.24 7.76
CA TRP A 59 6.00 -5.36 6.86
C TRP A 59 7.29 -6.07 7.23
N ARG A 60 8.33 -5.31 7.59
CA ARG A 60 9.59 -5.85 8.08
C ARG A 60 9.40 -6.70 9.34
N ASP A 61 8.58 -6.24 10.30
CA ASP A 61 8.24 -6.98 11.52
C ASP A 61 7.52 -8.30 11.19
N VAL A 62 6.60 -8.30 10.20
CA VAL A 62 5.96 -9.52 9.72
C VAL A 62 6.98 -10.49 9.13
N ILE A 63 7.96 -10.04 8.35
CA ILE A 63 9.01 -10.90 7.83
C ILE A 63 9.86 -11.47 8.99
N GLU A 64 10.26 -10.63 9.97
CA GLU A 64 11.11 -11.06 11.08
C GLU A 64 10.41 -12.01 12.05
N TYR A 65 9.12 -11.82 12.34
CA TYR A 65 8.40 -12.58 13.39
C TYR A 65 7.30 -13.51 12.86
N GLY A 66 7.01 -13.46 11.56
CA GLY A 66 5.95 -14.27 10.95
C GLY A 66 4.60 -14.01 11.61
N GLN A 67 3.87 -15.10 11.91
CA GLN A 67 2.56 -15.03 12.57
C GLN A 67 2.60 -14.49 14.02
N GLN A 68 3.77 -14.40 14.62
CA GLN A 68 3.95 -13.80 15.95
C GLN A 68 4.02 -12.28 15.92
N SER A 69 4.19 -11.68 14.74
CA SER A 69 4.12 -10.25 14.58
C SER A 69 2.72 -9.74 14.88
N ARG A 70 2.64 -8.66 15.66
CA ARG A 70 1.36 -7.97 15.89
C ARG A 70 0.77 -7.40 14.60
N TYR A 71 1.61 -7.15 13.59
CA TYR A 71 1.23 -6.60 12.29
C TYR A 71 0.84 -7.67 11.26
N PHE A 72 0.97 -8.98 11.59
CA PHE A 72 0.58 -10.04 10.66
C PHE A 72 -0.88 -9.92 10.23
N ARG A 73 -1.77 -9.57 11.15
CA ARG A 73 -3.20 -9.34 10.88
C ARG A 73 -3.50 -8.09 10.05
N TYR A 74 -2.52 -7.16 9.91
CA TYR A 74 -2.71 -5.90 9.19
C TYR A 74 -2.72 -6.11 7.67
N PHE A 75 -2.04 -7.15 7.23
CA PHE A 75 -1.90 -7.47 5.83
C PHE A 75 -2.74 -8.68 5.44
N ASP A 76 -3.18 -8.70 4.19
CA ASP A 76 -3.99 -9.78 3.64
C ASP A 76 -3.09 -10.95 3.21
N ILE A 77 -2.69 -11.76 4.19
CA ILE A 77 -1.74 -12.87 4.07
C ILE A 77 -2.44 -14.20 4.32
N ASP A 78 -2.18 -15.19 3.45
CA ASP A 78 -2.50 -16.59 3.69
C ASP A 78 -1.52 -17.19 4.71
N GLY A 79 -1.95 -17.25 5.97
CA GLY A 79 -1.15 -17.77 7.06
C GLY A 79 -0.99 -19.29 7.08
N SER A 80 -1.60 -20.04 6.16
CA SER A 80 -1.49 -21.51 6.09
C SER A 80 -0.14 -22.01 5.55
N ARG A 81 0.67 -21.12 4.97
CA ARG A 81 1.94 -21.40 4.31
C ARG A 81 2.96 -20.29 4.57
N PRO A 82 4.25 -20.50 4.28
CA PRO A 82 5.26 -19.46 4.42
C PRO A 82 4.93 -18.21 3.61
N LEU A 83 5.31 -17.03 4.15
CA LEU A 83 5.20 -15.78 3.44
C LEU A 83 6.13 -15.80 2.21
N THR A 84 5.59 -15.60 1.03
CA THR A 84 6.37 -15.59 -0.20
C THR A 84 6.89 -14.18 -0.52
N LEU A 85 8.18 -14.09 -0.87
CA LEU A 85 8.87 -12.83 -1.19
C LEU A 85 9.42 -12.91 -2.62
N PRO A 86 8.64 -12.46 -3.64
CA PRO A 86 8.95 -12.67 -5.06
C PRO A 86 9.88 -11.58 -5.60
N PHE A 87 11.07 -11.46 -5.04
CA PHE A 87 12.01 -10.39 -5.36
C PHE A 87 13.32 -10.87 -6.03
N LEU A 88 13.49 -12.21 -6.18
CA LEU A 88 14.66 -12.74 -6.86
C LEU A 88 14.51 -12.65 -8.39
N GLY A 89 15.63 -12.44 -9.08
CA GLY A 89 15.72 -12.46 -10.53
C GLY A 89 15.52 -13.85 -11.13
N ASP A 90 15.91 -14.90 -10.37
CA ASP A 90 15.80 -16.31 -10.73
C ASP A 90 15.35 -17.13 -9.51
N THR A 91 15.39 -18.48 -9.58
CA THR A 91 15.11 -19.33 -8.42
C THR A 91 16.10 -19.07 -7.30
N PHE A 92 15.72 -19.41 -6.05
CA PHE A 92 16.60 -19.24 -4.90
C PHE A 92 17.93 -19.99 -5.08
N GLU A 93 17.88 -21.23 -5.59
CA GLU A 93 19.04 -22.07 -5.83
C GLU A 93 19.98 -21.45 -6.88
N ALA A 94 19.41 -20.93 -7.98
CA ALA A 94 20.20 -20.29 -9.02
C ALA A 94 20.88 -19.00 -8.53
N GLU A 95 20.18 -18.18 -7.74
CA GLU A 95 20.78 -16.96 -7.16
C GLU A 95 21.82 -17.29 -6.08
N LEU A 96 21.64 -18.40 -5.36
CA LEU A 96 22.61 -18.91 -4.40
C LEU A 96 23.90 -19.40 -5.09
N GLU A 97 23.77 -20.18 -6.18
CA GLU A 97 24.91 -20.65 -6.98
C GLU A 97 25.70 -19.50 -7.62
N LYS A 98 25.02 -18.42 -8.02
CA LYS A 98 25.65 -17.18 -8.52
C LYS A 98 26.37 -16.40 -7.42
N GLY A 99 26.19 -16.76 -6.13
CA GLY A 99 26.70 -16.01 -4.98
C GLY A 99 26.01 -14.67 -4.74
N ALA A 100 24.82 -14.47 -5.32
CA ALA A 100 24.05 -13.25 -5.16
C ALA A 100 23.39 -13.16 -3.80
N ILE A 101 23.16 -14.30 -3.12
CA ILE A 101 22.62 -14.37 -1.78
C ILE A 101 23.76 -14.60 -0.77
N THR A 102 23.87 -13.72 0.22
CA THR A 102 24.92 -13.78 1.23
C THR A 102 24.34 -13.61 2.64
N LEU A 103 25.08 -14.09 3.67
CA LEU A 103 24.76 -13.83 5.06
C LEU A 103 25.64 -12.67 5.54
N LYS A 104 25.03 -11.59 5.98
CA LYS A 104 25.71 -10.43 6.56
C LYS A 104 24.90 -9.84 7.71
N ARG A 105 25.46 -8.81 8.35
CA ARG A 105 24.68 -7.99 9.30
C ARG A 105 23.87 -6.95 8.53
N ASP A 106 22.60 -6.86 8.89
CA ASP A 106 21.71 -5.80 8.43
C ASP A 106 22.26 -4.43 8.88
N PRO A 107 22.44 -3.49 7.96
CA PRO A 107 23.03 -2.18 8.30
C PRO A 107 22.15 -1.34 9.26
N VAL A 108 20.85 -1.60 9.31
CA VAL A 108 19.91 -0.87 10.15
C VAL A 108 19.81 -1.46 11.56
N THR A 109 19.68 -2.80 11.68
CA THR A 109 19.45 -3.46 12.97
C THR A 109 20.68 -4.11 13.56
N ASN A 110 21.76 -4.22 12.78
CA ASN A 110 22.99 -4.96 13.13
C ASN A 110 22.76 -6.45 13.45
N LYS A 111 21.59 -7.01 13.13
CA LYS A 111 21.29 -8.45 13.24
C LYS A 111 21.74 -9.21 11.98
N ALA A 112 21.93 -10.54 12.10
CA ALA A 112 22.18 -11.38 10.95
C ALA A 112 20.97 -11.37 10.01
N ALA A 113 21.24 -11.27 8.70
CA ALA A 113 20.23 -11.22 7.65
C ALA A 113 20.72 -11.91 6.38
N LEU A 114 19.81 -12.46 5.59
CA LEU A 114 20.10 -12.85 4.21
C LEU A 114 20.05 -11.61 3.33
N ILE A 115 21.17 -11.35 2.65
CA ILE A 115 21.32 -10.18 1.77
C ILE A 115 21.18 -10.63 0.32
N TYR A 116 20.29 -9.98 -0.40
CA TYR A 116 20.19 -10.07 -1.85
C TYR A 116 20.31 -8.65 -2.43
N TYR A 117 21.39 -8.38 -3.17
CA TYR A 117 21.80 -7.02 -3.55
C TYR A 117 21.85 -6.08 -2.33
N ASP A 118 21.03 -5.03 -2.32
CA ASP A 118 20.97 -4.02 -1.25
C ASP A 118 19.91 -4.32 -0.19
N THR A 119 19.12 -5.41 -0.36
CA THR A 119 18.04 -5.74 0.54
C THR A 119 18.48 -6.75 1.61
N ALA A 120 18.30 -6.39 2.89
CA ALA A 120 18.61 -7.22 4.04
C ALA A 120 17.34 -7.87 4.62
N TYR A 121 17.10 -9.14 4.27
CA TYR A 121 15.95 -9.90 4.79
C TYR A 121 16.24 -10.42 6.19
N PRO A 122 15.47 -9.99 7.21
CA PRO A 122 15.71 -10.37 8.60
C PRO A 122 15.44 -11.86 8.81
N LEU A 123 16.29 -12.52 9.60
CA LEU A 123 16.06 -13.89 10.03
C LEU A 123 15.07 -13.95 11.20
N ASN A 124 14.22 -14.98 11.22
CA ASN A 124 13.33 -15.19 12.33
C ASN A 124 14.15 -15.48 13.62
N PRO A 125 13.71 -14.97 14.79
CA PRO A 125 14.41 -15.17 16.04
C PRO A 125 14.70 -16.63 16.36
N GLY A 126 15.93 -16.94 16.75
CA GLY A 126 16.37 -18.29 17.11
C GLY A 126 16.68 -19.22 15.94
N THR A 127 16.53 -18.77 14.68
CA THR A 127 16.85 -19.62 13.51
C THR A 127 18.30 -19.53 13.06
N PHE A 128 19.00 -18.44 13.43
CA PHE A 128 20.39 -18.24 13.09
C PHE A 128 21.31 -19.23 13.82
N SER A 129 22.21 -19.87 13.06
CA SER A 129 23.34 -20.62 13.56
C SER A 129 24.49 -20.51 12.55
N GLU A 130 25.73 -20.41 13.02
CA GLU A 130 26.93 -20.34 12.18
C GLU A 130 27.21 -21.64 11.43
N ASP A 131 26.71 -22.77 11.94
CA ASP A 131 26.89 -24.09 11.34
C ASP A 131 25.93 -24.38 10.17
N LYS A 132 24.89 -23.55 9.99
CA LYS A 132 23.93 -23.73 8.91
C LYS A 132 24.40 -23.14 7.61
N SER A 133 24.19 -23.85 6.53
CA SER A 133 24.29 -23.32 5.17
C SER A 133 23.22 -22.25 4.89
N LEU A 134 23.42 -21.42 3.87
CA LEU A 134 22.42 -20.40 3.47
C LEU A 134 21.08 -21.02 3.06
N ALA A 135 21.08 -22.21 2.46
CA ALA A 135 19.88 -22.95 2.12
C ALA A 135 19.12 -23.40 3.40
N GLU A 136 19.81 -23.96 4.37
CA GLU A 136 19.22 -24.36 5.65
C GLU A 136 18.70 -23.15 6.46
N LEU A 137 19.41 -22.03 6.42
CA LEU A 137 18.94 -20.79 7.02
C LEU A 137 17.66 -20.29 6.34
N HIS A 138 17.60 -20.32 5.01
CA HIS A 138 16.41 -19.92 4.27
C HIS A 138 15.22 -20.84 4.55
N GLU A 139 15.43 -22.16 4.57
CA GLU A 139 14.38 -23.14 4.91
C GLU A 139 13.86 -23.01 6.35
N ALA A 140 14.67 -22.51 7.26
CA ALA A 140 14.26 -22.31 8.66
C ALA A 140 13.37 -21.07 8.87
N GLN A 141 13.20 -20.21 7.85
CA GLN A 141 12.39 -19.01 7.99
C GLN A 141 10.89 -19.29 7.82
N SER A 142 10.04 -18.38 8.35
CA SER A 142 8.61 -18.34 8.08
C SER A 142 8.26 -17.70 6.72
N TRP A 143 9.27 -17.33 5.95
CA TRP A 143 9.16 -16.73 4.63
C TRP A 143 10.07 -17.44 3.62
N ARG A 144 9.79 -17.24 2.32
CA ARG A 144 10.58 -17.79 1.21
C ARG A 144 10.86 -16.73 0.17
N LEU A 145 12.15 -16.50 -0.13
CA LEU A 145 12.58 -15.76 -1.32
C LEU A 145 12.31 -16.62 -2.54
N MET A 146 11.73 -16.04 -3.58
CA MET A 146 11.40 -16.74 -4.82
C MET A 146 11.54 -15.81 -6.03
N SER A 147 11.60 -16.38 -7.22
CA SER A 147 11.62 -15.62 -8.46
C SER A 147 10.34 -14.77 -8.60
N TRP A 148 10.47 -13.52 -9.05
CA TRP A 148 9.34 -12.66 -9.33
C TRP A 148 8.38 -13.25 -10.39
N ARG A 149 8.89 -14.12 -11.27
CA ARG A 149 8.09 -14.81 -12.30
C ARG A 149 7.10 -15.81 -11.73
N GLU A 150 7.33 -16.28 -10.52
CA GLU A 150 6.44 -17.23 -9.83
C GLU A 150 5.29 -16.55 -9.07
N ALA A 151 5.37 -15.23 -8.86
CA ALA A 151 4.37 -14.47 -8.12
C ALA A 151 2.92 -14.72 -8.59
N PRO A 152 2.58 -14.79 -9.90
CA PRO A 152 1.21 -15.02 -10.33
C PRO A 152 0.58 -16.32 -9.83
N LYS A 153 1.40 -17.32 -9.47
CA LYS A 153 0.94 -18.67 -9.06
C LYS A 153 1.17 -18.98 -7.59
N GLN A 154 2.15 -18.33 -6.96
CA GLN A 154 2.64 -18.76 -5.65
C GLN A 154 2.56 -17.70 -4.56
N LEU A 155 2.07 -16.50 -4.86
CA LEU A 155 1.99 -15.42 -3.88
C LEU A 155 1.07 -15.81 -2.72
N SER A 156 1.55 -15.64 -1.48
CA SER A 156 0.82 -15.97 -0.25
C SER A 156 0.08 -14.77 0.37
N TRP A 157 -0.05 -13.68 -0.39
CA TRP A 157 -0.72 -12.46 0.07
C TRP A 157 -1.35 -11.72 -1.10
N ARG A 158 -2.35 -10.87 -0.84
CA ARG A 158 -2.99 -10.03 -1.86
C ARG A 158 -2.08 -8.88 -2.23
N ARG A 159 -1.85 -8.68 -3.52
CA ARG A 159 -1.13 -7.54 -4.08
C ARG A 159 -2.08 -6.56 -4.77
N PHE A 160 -1.61 -5.35 -4.97
CA PHE A 160 -2.29 -4.37 -5.81
C PHE A 160 -2.05 -4.71 -7.29
N PHE A 161 -3.09 -5.09 -8.02
CA PHE A 161 -2.99 -5.57 -9.42
C PHE A 161 -1.84 -6.57 -9.62
N GLU A 162 -0.91 -6.28 -10.53
CA GLU A 162 0.26 -7.10 -10.82
C GLU A 162 1.52 -6.66 -10.04
N ILE A 163 1.42 -5.66 -9.15
CA ILE A 163 2.55 -5.01 -8.50
C ILE A 163 2.90 -5.73 -7.21
N THR A 164 3.98 -6.50 -7.20
CA THR A 164 4.51 -7.20 -6.01
C THR A 164 5.20 -6.28 -5.00
N GLY A 165 5.41 -5.02 -5.33
CA GLY A 165 5.87 -3.98 -4.42
C GLY A 165 4.80 -3.45 -3.46
N LEU A 166 3.52 -3.88 -3.60
CA LEU A 166 2.38 -3.33 -2.85
C LEU A 166 1.51 -4.46 -2.28
N VAL A 167 1.53 -4.60 -0.96
CA VAL A 167 0.76 -5.62 -0.21
C VAL A 167 -0.57 -5.07 0.26
N GLY A 168 -1.64 -5.86 0.10
CA GLY A 168 -2.98 -5.51 0.56
C GLY A 168 -3.08 -5.37 2.07
N VAL A 169 -3.78 -4.33 2.51
CA VAL A 169 -4.06 -4.02 3.92
C VAL A 169 -5.49 -4.45 4.25
N ARG A 170 -5.69 -5.01 5.44
CA ARG A 170 -7.00 -5.45 5.95
C ARG A 170 -7.70 -4.33 6.71
N VAL A 171 -8.01 -3.27 6.01
CA VAL A 171 -8.61 -2.07 6.60
C VAL A 171 -10.05 -2.28 7.10
N GLU A 172 -10.66 -3.42 6.77
CA GLU A 172 -11.93 -3.88 7.33
C GLU A 172 -11.82 -4.29 8.82
N ASP A 173 -10.59 -4.59 9.31
CA ASP A 173 -10.32 -4.80 10.74
C ASP A 173 -10.27 -3.46 11.47
N ASP A 174 -11.03 -3.31 12.56
CA ASP A 174 -11.15 -2.06 13.31
C ASP A 174 -9.80 -1.52 13.81
N ALA A 175 -8.96 -2.38 14.36
CA ALA A 175 -7.66 -1.94 14.87
C ALA A 175 -6.68 -1.55 13.75
N VAL A 176 -6.81 -2.15 12.57
CA VAL A 176 -6.02 -1.77 11.39
C VAL A 176 -6.49 -0.42 10.86
N PHE A 177 -7.81 -0.22 10.77
CA PHE A 177 -8.38 1.08 10.41
C PHE A 177 -7.90 2.18 11.36
N ASP A 178 -8.02 1.98 12.68
CA ASP A 178 -7.63 2.96 13.68
C ASP A 178 -6.13 3.34 13.58
N ASP A 179 -5.27 2.36 13.40
CA ASP A 179 -3.83 2.60 13.28
C ASP A 179 -3.44 3.27 11.96
N THR A 180 -4.06 2.87 10.83
CA THR A 180 -3.74 3.44 9.51
C THR A 180 -4.31 4.83 9.30
N HIS A 181 -5.38 5.21 10.02
CA HIS A 181 -6.06 6.50 9.87
C HIS A 181 -5.76 7.49 11.00
N ARG A 182 -4.97 7.11 11.99
CA ARG A 182 -4.72 7.96 13.18
C ARG A 182 -4.25 9.38 12.82
N LEU A 183 -3.21 9.52 12.00
CA LEU A 183 -2.71 10.82 11.58
C LEU A 183 -3.72 11.57 10.72
N ILE A 184 -4.36 10.88 9.79
CA ILE A 184 -5.36 11.46 8.89
C ILE A 184 -6.52 12.06 9.69
N LEU A 185 -7.07 11.30 10.63
CA LEU A 185 -8.16 11.75 11.50
C LEU A 185 -7.73 12.89 12.42
N GLU A 186 -6.51 12.86 12.95
CA GLU A 186 -5.93 14.00 13.70
C GLU A 186 -5.96 15.28 12.86
N LEU A 187 -5.52 15.22 11.61
CA LEU A 187 -5.46 16.38 10.72
C LEU A 187 -6.86 16.90 10.34
N VAL A 188 -7.81 16.00 10.11
CA VAL A 188 -9.21 16.36 9.84
C VAL A 188 -9.84 17.04 11.08
N HIS A 189 -9.70 16.44 12.27
CA HIS A 189 -10.27 17.01 13.51
C HIS A 189 -9.62 18.32 13.92
N ALA A 190 -8.34 18.51 13.61
CA ALA A 190 -7.67 19.80 13.80
C ALA A 190 -8.12 20.86 12.77
N GLY A 191 -8.99 20.48 11.83
CA GLY A 191 -9.43 21.35 10.73
C GLY A 191 -8.30 21.79 9.83
N VAL A 192 -7.22 21.02 9.73
CA VAL A 192 -6.06 21.27 8.84
C VAL A 192 -6.35 20.75 7.46
N VAL A 193 -7.15 19.69 7.38
CA VAL A 193 -7.59 19.02 6.16
C VAL A 193 -9.11 19.14 6.06
N ASP A 194 -9.61 19.55 4.91
CA ASP A 194 -11.02 19.81 4.64
C ASP A 194 -11.71 18.62 3.97
N GLY A 195 -10.94 17.73 3.35
CA GLY A 195 -11.48 16.56 2.67
C GLY A 195 -10.47 15.47 2.41
N LEU A 196 -10.99 14.31 1.98
CA LEU A 196 -10.22 13.11 1.66
C LEU A 196 -10.59 12.61 0.27
N ARG A 197 -9.59 12.20 -0.51
CA ARG A 197 -9.75 11.39 -1.71
C ARG A 197 -9.28 9.99 -1.39
N ILE A 198 -10.15 9.01 -1.57
CA ILE A 198 -9.88 7.61 -1.24
C ILE A 198 -9.42 6.90 -2.50
N ASP A 199 -8.14 6.51 -2.52
CA ASP A 199 -7.55 5.73 -3.60
C ASP A 199 -8.09 4.30 -3.60
N HIS A 200 -8.38 3.79 -4.80
CA HIS A 200 -8.70 2.39 -5.07
C HIS A 200 -9.79 1.78 -4.17
N ILE A 201 -10.91 2.47 -3.99
CA ILE A 201 -12.01 2.02 -3.12
C ILE A 201 -12.55 0.64 -3.52
N ASP A 202 -12.56 0.30 -4.83
CA ASP A 202 -13.02 -0.99 -5.34
C ASP A 202 -12.12 -2.18 -4.92
N GLY A 203 -10.91 -1.91 -4.47
CA GLY A 203 -9.96 -2.94 -3.99
C GLY A 203 -10.18 -3.37 -2.54
N LEU A 204 -11.07 -2.70 -1.79
CA LEU A 204 -11.36 -3.03 -0.40
C LEU A 204 -12.29 -4.25 -0.29
N ALA A 205 -12.17 -5.02 0.80
CA ALA A 205 -13.03 -6.17 1.06
C ALA A 205 -14.49 -5.74 1.34
N ASP A 206 -14.67 -4.60 2.01
CA ASP A 206 -15.98 -4.00 2.33
C ASP A 206 -15.93 -2.47 2.12
N PRO A 207 -16.13 -1.99 0.89
CA PRO A 207 -16.11 -0.56 0.58
C PRO A 207 -17.15 0.24 1.35
N LEU A 208 -18.38 -0.26 1.48
CA LEU A 208 -19.47 0.42 2.18
C LEU A 208 -19.17 0.54 3.68
N GLY A 209 -18.79 -0.56 4.33
CA GLY A 209 -18.44 -0.55 5.75
C GLY A 209 -17.26 0.36 6.04
N TYR A 210 -16.24 0.38 5.17
CA TYR A 210 -15.13 1.31 5.28
C TYR A 210 -15.57 2.77 5.19
N LEU A 211 -16.39 3.13 4.19
CA LEU A 211 -16.87 4.50 4.00
C LEU A 211 -17.79 4.97 5.13
N GLN A 212 -18.64 4.08 5.66
CA GLN A 212 -19.48 4.38 6.81
C GLN A 212 -18.65 4.67 8.06
N ARG A 213 -17.62 3.85 8.31
CA ARG A 213 -16.69 4.05 9.43
C ARG A 213 -15.90 5.35 9.25
N LEU A 214 -15.37 5.61 8.06
CA LEU A 214 -14.64 6.83 7.76
C LEU A 214 -15.54 8.07 7.96
N ARG A 215 -16.77 8.05 7.47
CA ARG A 215 -17.75 9.13 7.66
C ARG A 215 -18.07 9.36 9.13
N GLN A 216 -18.25 8.28 9.89
CA GLN A 216 -18.45 8.38 11.34
C GLN A 216 -17.24 9.01 12.04
N ALA A 217 -16.04 8.62 11.66
CA ALA A 217 -14.81 9.11 12.26
C ALA A 217 -14.48 10.56 11.87
N THR A 218 -14.74 10.98 10.63
CA THR A 218 -14.45 12.35 10.15
C THR A 218 -15.55 13.37 10.41
N GLY A 219 -16.78 12.91 10.70
CA GLY A 219 -17.96 13.77 10.86
C GLY A 219 -18.67 14.07 9.52
N PRO A 220 -19.85 14.72 9.59
CA PRO A 220 -20.74 14.92 8.43
C PRO A 220 -20.18 15.91 7.40
N ASP A 221 -19.37 16.87 7.82
CA ASP A 221 -18.93 18.01 7.00
C ASP A 221 -17.65 17.73 6.21
N CYS A 222 -16.91 16.65 6.49
CA CYS A 222 -15.71 16.29 5.75
C CYS A 222 -16.05 15.96 4.28
N TYR A 223 -15.37 16.62 3.34
CA TYR A 223 -15.55 16.33 1.93
C TYR A 223 -14.84 15.00 1.57
N ILE A 224 -15.58 13.99 1.13
CA ILE A 224 -15.02 12.67 0.80
C ILE A 224 -15.32 12.35 -0.67
N THR A 225 -14.28 12.12 -1.46
CA THR A 225 -14.38 11.57 -2.82
C THR A 225 -13.69 10.22 -2.89
N VAL A 226 -14.14 9.39 -3.82
CA VAL A 226 -13.56 8.06 -4.04
C VAL A 226 -13.01 7.93 -5.44
N GLU A 227 -11.86 7.27 -5.58
CA GLU A 227 -11.41 6.80 -6.87
C GLU A 227 -12.21 5.55 -7.23
N LYS A 228 -13.20 5.77 -8.07
CA LYS A 228 -13.97 4.71 -8.72
C LYS A 228 -14.16 5.09 -10.17
N ILE A 229 -13.72 4.23 -11.06
CA ILE A 229 -13.90 4.41 -12.51
C ILE A 229 -15.22 3.75 -12.89
N LEU A 230 -16.26 4.58 -13.04
CA LEU A 230 -17.60 4.10 -13.42
C LEU A 230 -17.61 3.63 -14.87
N ALA A 231 -18.14 2.43 -15.10
CA ALA A 231 -18.41 1.91 -16.43
C ALA A 231 -19.59 2.67 -17.09
N LYS A 232 -19.76 2.53 -18.40
CA LYS A 232 -20.87 3.17 -19.11
C LYS A 232 -22.22 2.72 -18.54
N GLY A 233 -22.99 3.68 -18.02
CA GLY A 233 -24.29 3.45 -17.38
C GLY A 233 -24.24 2.97 -15.92
N GLU A 234 -23.04 2.78 -15.35
CA GLU A 234 -22.87 2.53 -13.94
C GLU A 234 -23.08 3.82 -13.14
N GLN A 235 -23.66 3.68 -11.96
CA GLN A 235 -23.84 4.79 -11.01
C GLN A 235 -23.14 4.47 -9.70
N LEU A 236 -22.66 5.51 -9.04
CA LEU A 236 -22.13 5.40 -7.68
C LEU A 236 -23.28 4.93 -6.75
N PRO A 237 -23.06 3.90 -5.89
CA PRO A 237 -24.10 3.44 -4.97
C PRO A 237 -24.62 4.58 -4.10
N ALA A 238 -25.94 4.75 -4.07
CA ALA A 238 -26.58 5.89 -3.38
C ALA A 238 -26.39 5.84 -1.85
N GLU A 239 -26.13 4.66 -1.31
CA GLU A 239 -25.86 4.45 0.12
C GLU A 239 -24.43 4.79 0.54
N TRP A 240 -23.53 5.04 -0.38
CA TRP A 240 -22.16 5.46 -0.05
C TRP A 240 -22.14 6.89 0.50
N PRO A 241 -21.67 7.11 1.74
CA PRO A 241 -21.71 8.43 2.39
C PRO A 241 -20.54 9.32 1.89
N VAL A 242 -20.47 9.55 0.59
CA VAL A 242 -19.40 10.30 -0.11
C VAL A 242 -19.98 11.47 -0.90
N SER A 243 -19.14 12.42 -1.28
CA SER A 243 -19.51 13.57 -2.10
C SER A 243 -19.55 13.25 -3.59
N GLY A 244 -18.87 12.18 -4.02
CA GLY A 244 -18.81 11.73 -5.41
C GLY A 244 -17.52 10.98 -5.72
N THR A 245 -17.24 10.84 -7.02
CA THR A 245 -16.02 10.23 -7.57
C THR A 245 -14.94 11.27 -7.83
N THR A 246 -13.76 10.82 -8.28
CA THR A 246 -12.68 11.70 -8.76
C THR A 246 -12.87 12.18 -10.20
N GLY A 247 -14.00 11.83 -10.87
CA GLY A 247 -14.43 12.41 -12.14
C GLY A 247 -13.87 11.73 -13.39
N TYR A 248 -13.49 10.46 -13.34
CA TYR A 248 -13.09 9.72 -14.56
C TYR A 248 -14.23 9.66 -15.60
N GLU A 249 -15.47 9.60 -15.15
CA GLU A 249 -16.67 9.63 -16.02
C GLU A 249 -16.81 10.95 -16.79
N PHE A 250 -16.24 12.06 -16.28
CA PHE A 250 -16.18 13.32 -17.00
C PHE A 250 -15.32 13.21 -18.27
N ILE A 251 -14.18 12.48 -18.19
CA ILE A 251 -13.30 12.23 -19.34
C ILE A 251 -14.04 11.44 -20.40
N ALA A 252 -14.77 10.40 -20.02
CA ALA A 252 -15.57 9.60 -20.92
C ALA A 252 -16.69 10.43 -21.59
N SER A 253 -17.43 11.21 -20.80
CA SER A 253 -18.48 12.08 -21.32
C SER A 253 -17.95 13.16 -22.25
N LEU A 254 -16.78 13.73 -21.96
CA LEU A 254 -16.13 14.70 -22.85
C LEU A 254 -15.73 14.06 -24.19
N ALA A 255 -15.20 12.84 -24.15
CA ALA A 255 -14.87 12.12 -25.38
C ALA A 255 -16.12 11.82 -26.22
N GLU A 256 -17.24 11.41 -25.60
CA GLU A 256 -18.53 11.16 -26.26
C GLU A 256 -19.08 12.41 -26.94
N VAL A 257 -18.90 13.61 -26.36
CA VAL A 257 -19.32 14.88 -26.99
C VAL A 257 -18.50 15.21 -28.25
N LEU A 258 -17.22 14.79 -28.26
CA LEU A 258 -16.30 15.11 -29.37
C LEU A 258 -16.30 14.05 -30.49
N VAL A 259 -16.94 12.90 -30.28
CA VAL A 259 -16.97 11.77 -31.23
C VAL A 259 -18.40 11.45 -31.61
N ASP A 260 -18.69 11.42 -32.92
CA ASP A 260 -19.96 10.97 -33.49
C ASP A 260 -19.86 9.46 -33.77
N ASP A 261 -20.21 8.64 -32.79
CA ASP A 261 -20.14 7.18 -32.86
C ASP A 261 -21.02 6.61 -34.01
N ASP A 262 -22.15 7.24 -34.30
CA ASP A 262 -23.08 6.76 -35.38
C ASP A 262 -22.42 6.90 -36.76
N ASN A 263 -21.47 7.78 -36.93
CA ASN A 263 -20.76 8.04 -38.18
C ASN A 263 -19.34 7.42 -38.25
N LEU A 264 -18.83 6.80 -37.18
CA LEU A 264 -17.52 6.12 -37.17
C LEU A 264 -17.40 5.06 -38.28
N SER A 265 -18.46 4.29 -38.56
CA SER A 265 -18.50 3.28 -39.62
C SER A 265 -18.31 3.85 -41.04
N ARG A 266 -18.40 5.18 -41.22
CA ARG A 266 -18.11 5.84 -42.51
C ARG A 266 -16.63 6.14 -42.70
N LEU A 267 -15.84 6.19 -41.61
CA LEU A 267 -14.40 6.41 -41.66
C LEU A 267 -13.62 5.11 -41.94
N GLU A 268 -14.23 3.95 -41.69
CA GLU A 268 -13.61 2.63 -41.92
C GLU A 268 -13.78 2.12 -43.37
N LYS A 269 -14.45 2.89 -44.23
CA LYS A 269 -14.64 2.61 -45.68
C LYS A 269 -13.74 3.51 -46.52
#